data_adf266645716d2419c4733f7b616a6af
#
_entry.id   adf266645716d2419c4733f7b616a6af
#
_cell.length_a   1.000
_cell.length_b   1.000
_cell.length_c   1.000
_cell.angle_alpha   90.00
_cell.angle_beta   90.00
_cell.angle_gamma   90.00
#
_symmetry.space_group_name_H-M   'P 1'
#
loop_
_entity.id
_entity.type
_entity.pdbx_description
1 polymer ?
#
loop_
_entity_poly.entity_id
_entity_poly.type
_entity_poly.pdbx_seq_one_letter_code
_entity_poly.pdbx_strand_id
1 'polypeptide(L)'
;MTQLGTQPGSPQLNPPQKDRGSQPAAAGSSVAGVQDWMARWQRAARRIRVPLGFLTATLYLFELWRRAPQPAAVAWSLALVLPGLALRGYAAGCVKKNRELTVTGPYAHTRNPLYLGSMLIAAGFALALLSWPVALVLAIGFGVIYVPVIALEERFLRAAFPEFEQYCRRVPRLIPWLSTEASPKGQSANGAAFSFALYLKHREYNAVLGAALLYLSLLFLRPALGALLNGMR
;
A
#
# COMPACT_ATOMS: atom_id res chain seq x y z
N MET A 1 -54.58 -70.33 -19.89
CA MET A 1 -53.18 -70.75 -19.86
C MET A 1 -52.39 -69.69 -20.62
N THR A 2 -51.80 -68.75 -19.90
CA THR A 2 -51.05 -67.65 -20.50
C THR A 2 -49.76 -67.49 -19.69
N GLN A 3 -48.66 -67.74 -20.30
CA GLN A 3 -47.29 -67.67 -19.74
C GLN A 3 -46.91 -66.20 -19.55
N LEU A 4 -46.45 -65.86 -18.33
CA LEU A 4 -45.82 -64.57 -18.04
C LEU A 4 -44.37 -64.63 -18.52
N GLY A 5 -44.02 -63.77 -19.44
CA GLY A 5 -42.65 -63.50 -19.84
C GLY A 5 -41.89 -62.63 -18.85
N THR A 6 -40.82 -63.18 -18.33
CA THR A 6 -39.84 -62.45 -17.54
C THR A 6 -39.06 -61.46 -18.39
N GLN A 7 -39.13 -60.19 -18.07
CA GLN A 7 -38.28 -59.13 -18.65
C GLN A 7 -36.86 -59.16 -18.05
N PRO A 8 -35.81 -59.03 -18.86
CA PRO A 8 -34.43 -58.93 -18.37
C PRO A 8 -34.19 -57.56 -17.75
N GLY A 9 -33.52 -57.55 -16.59
CA GLY A 9 -33.20 -56.37 -15.85
C GLY A 9 -32.33 -55.37 -16.60
N SER A 10 -32.69 -54.13 -16.52
CA SER A 10 -31.93 -52.99 -17.03
C SER A 10 -30.58 -52.84 -16.31
N PRO A 11 -29.50 -52.54 -17.00
CA PRO A 11 -28.22 -52.25 -16.34
C PRO A 11 -28.35 -51.02 -15.46
N GLN A 12 -28.08 -51.15 -14.20
CA GLN A 12 -27.94 -50.03 -13.30
C GLN A 12 -26.69 -49.21 -13.70
N LEU A 13 -26.93 -48.06 -14.33
CA LEU A 13 -25.88 -47.04 -14.53
C LEU A 13 -25.50 -46.49 -13.19
N ASN A 14 -24.32 -46.89 -12.71
CA ASN A 14 -23.69 -46.20 -11.57
C ASN A 14 -23.52 -44.71 -11.91
N PRO A 15 -23.91 -43.78 -11.03
CA PRO A 15 -23.66 -42.36 -11.24
C PRO A 15 -22.15 -42.16 -11.38
N PRO A 16 -21.69 -41.23 -12.24
CA PRO A 16 -20.28 -40.97 -12.42
C PRO A 16 -19.67 -40.60 -11.05
N GLN A 17 -18.69 -41.38 -10.65
CA GLN A 17 -17.87 -41.17 -9.51
C GLN A 17 -17.22 -39.81 -9.68
N LYS A 18 -17.69 -38.81 -8.91
CA LYS A 18 -17.15 -37.45 -8.90
C LYS A 18 -15.69 -37.60 -8.47
N ASP A 19 -14.79 -37.55 -9.45
CA ASP A 19 -13.37 -37.47 -9.19
C ASP A 19 -13.16 -36.35 -8.17
N ARG A 20 -12.88 -36.73 -6.95
CA ARG A 20 -12.29 -35.84 -5.94
C ARG A 20 -10.90 -35.53 -6.45
N GLY A 21 -10.86 -34.65 -7.47
CA GLY A 21 -9.61 -34.07 -7.94
C GLY A 21 -8.84 -33.61 -6.73
N SER A 22 -7.68 -34.17 -6.59
CA SER A 22 -6.63 -33.80 -5.67
C SER A 22 -6.48 -32.27 -5.67
N GLN A 23 -7.18 -31.58 -4.76
CA GLN A 23 -6.88 -30.20 -4.46
C GLN A 23 -5.43 -30.16 -4.02
N PRO A 24 -4.60 -29.27 -4.57
CA PRO A 24 -3.21 -29.21 -4.21
C PRO A 24 -3.09 -28.71 -2.76
N ALA A 25 -3.00 -29.65 -1.82
CA ALA A 25 -2.73 -29.37 -0.40
C ALA A 25 -1.47 -28.51 -0.21
N ALA A 26 -0.56 -28.53 -1.17
CA ALA A 26 0.65 -27.73 -1.22
C ALA A 26 0.38 -26.21 -1.37
N ALA A 27 -0.65 -25.80 -2.10
CA ALA A 27 -0.97 -24.37 -2.27
C ALA A 27 -1.55 -23.76 -0.97
N GLY A 28 -2.38 -24.52 -0.25
CA GLY A 28 -2.95 -24.09 1.04
C GLY A 28 -1.89 -23.90 2.13
N SER A 29 -0.91 -24.79 2.20
CA SER A 29 0.19 -24.70 3.18
C SER A 29 1.13 -23.51 2.90
N SER A 30 1.37 -23.18 1.63
CA SER A 30 2.20 -22.03 1.26
C SER A 30 1.54 -20.69 1.60
N VAL A 31 0.23 -20.56 1.38
CA VAL A 31 -0.54 -19.36 1.73
C VAL A 31 -0.60 -19.17 3.25
N ALA A 32 -0.85 -20.24 4.01
CA ALA A 32 -0.85 -20.18 5.46
C ALA A 32 0.51 -19.77 6.03
N GLY A 33 1.60 -20.33 5.51
CA GLY A 33 2.97 -19.96 5.91
C GLY A 33 3.30 -18.49 5.63
N VAL A 34 2.86 -17.95 4.49
CA VAL A 34 3.04 -16.54 4.14
C VAL A 34 2.20 -15.64 5.05
N GLN A 35 0.97 -16.02 5.39
CA GLN A 35 0.12 -15.27 6.31
C GLN A 35 0.71 -15.20 7.72
N ASP A 36 1.22 -16.32 8.23
CA ASP A 36 1.90 -16.38 9.54
C ASP A 36 3.14 -15.48 9.58
N TRP A 37 3.93 -15.50 8.52
CA TRP A 37 5.12 -14.68 8.41
C TRP A 37 4.76 -13.19 8.28
N MET A 38 3.72 -12.84 7.52
CA MET A 38 3.18 -11.48 7.46
C MET A 38 2.72 -11.00 8.84
N ALA A 39 2.03 -11.85 9.61
CA ALA A 39 1.59 -11.51 10.95
C ALA A 39 2.76 -11.27 11.92
N ARG A 40 3.82 -12.07 11.84
CA ARG A 40 5.05 -11.87 12.64
C ARG A 40 5.76 -10.58 12.24
N TRP A 41 5.91 -10.34 10.95
CA TRP A 41 6.54 -9.11 10.44
C TRP A 41 5.74 -7.86 10.80
N GLN A 42 4.41 -7.88 10.66
CA GLN A 42 3.55 -6.77 11.08
C GLN A 42 3.67 -6.47 12.59
N ARG A 43 3.89 -7.48 13.42
CA ARG A 43 4.18 -7.29 14.86
C ARG A 43 5.55 -6.66 15.08
N ALA A 44 6.58 -7.12 14.38
CA ALA A 44 7.93 -6.55 14.44
C ALA A 44 7.97 -5.12 13.88
N ALA A 45 7.35 -4.88 12.73
CA ALA A 45 7.26 -3.55 12.12
C ALA A 45 6.52 -2.54 13.02
N ARG A 46 5.47 -2.99 13.74
CA ARG A 46 4.80 -2.15 14.75
C ARG A 46 5.72 -1.77 15.92
N ARG A 47 6.57 -2.71 16.37
CA ARG A 47 7.55 -2.43 17.44
C ARG A 47 8.63 -1.46 16.99
N ILE A 48 9.11 -1.57 15.74
CA ILE A 48 10.14 -0.69 15.17
C ILE A 48 9.55 0.67 14.81
N ARG A 49 8.28 0.73 14.38
CA ARG A 49 7.63 1.99 13.98
C ARG A 49 7.59 3.02 15.10
N VAL A 50 7.37 2.59 16.34
CA VAL A 50 7.27 3.50 17.49
C VAL A 50 8.62 4.17 17.77
N PRO A 51 9.74 3.46 18.01
CA PRO A 51 11.02 4.10 18.26
C PRO A 51 11.53 4.90 17.04
N LEU A 52 11.27 4.43 15.82
CA LEU A 52 11.62 5.17 14.61
C LEU A 52 10.80 6.47 14.49
N GLY A 53 9.51 6.44 14.87
CA GLY A 53 8.66 7.62 14.94
C GLY A 53 9.19 8.66 15.94
N PHE A 54 9.58 8.23 17.15
CA PHE A 54 10.20 9.10 18.14
C PHE A 54 11.53 9.67 17.66
N LEU A 55 12.41 8.85 17.06
CA LEU A 55 13.67 9.31 16.49
C LEU A 55 13.44 10.37 15.42
N THR A 56 12.52 10.11 14.50
CA THR A 56 12.17 11.05 13.43
C THR A 56 11.59 12.35 14.00
N ALA A 57 10.70 12.26 14.98
CA ALA A 57 10.10 13.42 15.63
C ALA A 57 11.15 14.26 16.40
N THR A 58 12.03 13.61 17.13
CA THR A 58 13.13 14.28 17.85
C THR A 58 14.07 14.98 16.88
N LEU A 59 14.45 14.31 15.80
CA LEU A 59 15.32 14.87 14.78
C LEU A 59 14.62 16.03 14.04
N TYR A 60 13.32 15.89 13.75
CA TYR A 60 12.50 16.96 13.18
C TYR A 60 12.48 18.20 14.07
N LEU A 61 12.19 18.04 15.36
CA LEU A 61 12.16 19.16 16.32
C LEU A 61 13.53 19.81 16.49
N PHE A 62 14.59 19.01 16.52
CA PHE A 62 15.98 19.48 16.60
C PHE A 62 16.36 20.32 15.38
N GLU A 63 16.02 19.87 14.15
CA GLU A 63 16.30 20.62 12.94
C GLU A 63 15.47 21.89 12.87
N LEU A 64 14.20 21.84 13.28
CA LEU A 64 13.32 23.00 13.34
C LEU A 64 13.82 24.05 14.35
N TRP A 65 14.44 23.61 15.45
CA TRP A 65 15.06 24.51 16.42
C TRP A 65 16.35 25.14 15.88
N ARG A 66 17.21 24.33 15.21
CA ARG A 66 18.47 24.82 14.64
C ARG A 66 18.29 25.79 13.50
N ARG A 67 17.34 25.53 12.61
CA ARG A 67 17.20 26.28 11.35
C ARG A 67 15.76 26.72 11.15
N ALA A 68 15.58 27.96 10.69
CA ALA A 68 14.27 28.40 10.19
C ALA A 68 13.98 27.68 8.87
N PRO A 69 12.77 27.11 8.68
CA PRO A 69 12.37 26.60 7.37
C PRO A 69 12.44 27.73 6.34
N GLN A 70 13.05 27.45 5.20
CA GLN A 70 13.11 28.41 4.10
C GLN A 70 11.79 28.41 3.34
N PRO A 71 11.12 29.56 3.13
CA PRO A 71 9.82 29.61 2.45
C PRO A 71 9.83 28.97 1.07
N ALA A 72 10.92 29.15 0.32
CA ALA A 72 11.10 28.53 -0.99
C ALA A 72 11.16 26.98 -0.91
N ALA A 73 11.89 26.43 0.06
CA ALA A 73 11.97 24.98 0.26
C ALA A 73 10.62 24.39 0.69
N VAL A 74 9.89 25.09 1.55
CA VAL A 74 8.51 24.73 1.94
C VAL A 74 7.58 24.77 0.72
N ALA A 75 7.67 25.78 -0.13
CA ALA A 75 6.87 25.87 -1.36
C ALA A 75 7.22 24.72 -2.34
N TRP A 76 8.50 24.46 -2.58
CA TRP A 76 8.93 23.36 -3.44
C TRP A 76 8.56 21.98 -2.89
N SER A 77 8.52 21.83 -1.58
CA SER A 77 8.10 20.56 -0.96
C SER A 77 6.64 20.20 -1.29
N LEU A 78 5.78 21.18 -1.51
CA LEU A 78 4.38 20.95 -1.93
C LEU A 78 4.30 20.26 -3.28
N ALA A 79 5.26 20.50 -4.19
CA ALA A 79 5.34 19.81 -5.48
C ALA A 79 5.53 18.29 -5.35
N LEU A 80 6.01 17.80 -4.20
CA LEU A 80 6.11 16.37 -3.89
C LEU A 80 4.97 15.89 -2.99
N VAL A 81 4.61 16.67 -1.98
CA VAL A 81 3.61 16.25 -0.98
C VAL A 81 2.21 16.19 -1.59
N LEU A 82 1.80 17.17 -2.39
CA LEU A 82 0.46 17.18 -2.98
C LEU A 82 0.24 16.01 -3.95
N PRO A 83 1.13 15.73 -4.93
CA PRO A 83 1.00 14.51 -5.74
C PRO A 83 1.05 13.23 -4.91
N GLY A 84 1.88 13.18 -3.86
CA GLY A 84 1.93 12.04 -2.94
C GLY A 84 0.61 11.78 -2.24
N LEU A 85 -0.04 12.81 -1.71
CA LEU A 85 -1.37 12.72 -1.09
C LEU A 85 -2.45 12.33 -2.10
N ALA A 86 -2.43 12.95 -3.29
CA ALA A 86 -3.38 12.64 -4.36
C ALA A 86 -3.26 11.18 -4.82
N LEU A 87 -2.03 10.70 -5.02
CA LEU A 87 -1.75 9.33 -5.41
C LEU A 87 -2.24 8.32 -4.34
N ARG A 88 -1.97 8.60 -3.06
CA ARG A 88 -2.46 7.76 -1.96
C ARG A 88 -3.97 7.73 -1.89
N GLY A 89 -4.60 8.90 -1.92
CA GLY A 89 -6.06 9.02 -1.86
C GLY A 89 -6.72 8.28 -3.02
N TYR A 90 -6.22 8.48 -4.24
CA TYR A 90 -6.75 7.82 -5.42
C TYR A 90 -6.54 6.29 -5.37
N ALA A 91 -5.35 5.83 -5.01
CA ALA A 91 -5.05 4.40 -4.88
C ALA A 91 -5.94 3.71 -3.83
N ALA A 92 -6.14 4.35 -2.68
CA ALA A 92 -6.98 3.82 -1.61
C ALA A 92 -8.47 3.76 -1.99
N GLY A 93 -8.93 4.72 -2.81
CA GLY A 93 -10.30 4.70 -3.34
C GLY A 93 -10.55 3.65 -4.41
N CYS A 94 -9.48 3.12 -5.04
CA CYS A 94 -9.57 2.08 -6.08
C CYS A 94 -9.36 0.66 -5.54
N VAL A 95 -8.60 0.47 -4.43
CA VAL A 95 -8.19 -0.85 -3.97
C VAL A 95 -9.28 -1.58 -3.21
N LYS A 96 -9.61 -2.81 -3.64
CA LYS A 96 -10.51 -3.73 -2.94
C LYS A 96 -9.72 -4.87 -2.30
N LYS A 97 -9.05 -4.57 -1.19
CA LYS A 97 -8.15 -5.52 -0.50
C LYS A 97 -8.80 -6.89 -0.26
N ASN A 98 -8.07 -7.96 -0.60
CA ASN A 98 -8.42 -9.36 -0.37
C ASN A 98 -9.69 -9.86 -1.11
N ARG A 99 -10.25 -9.10 -2.03
CA ARG A 99 -11.42 -9.52 -2.82
C ARG A 99 -11.07 -9.77 -4.27
N GLU A 100 -10.28 -8.88 -4.86
CA GLU A 100 -9.87 -8.97 -6.25
C GLU A 100 -8.50 -8.33 -6.45
N LEU A 101 -7.77 -8.76 -7.46
CA LEU A 101 -6.52 -8.14 -7.87
C LEU A 101 -6.85 -6.81 -8.58
N THR A 102 -6.54 -5.70 -7.94
CA THR A 102 -6.74 -4.38 -8.53
C THR A 102 -5.59 -4.06 -9.49
N VAL A 103 -5.87 -3.95 -10.78
CA VAL A 103 -4.90 -3.68 -11.86
C VAL A 103 -5.20 -2.39 -12.63
N THR A 104 -6.20 -1.62 -12.19
CA THR A 104 -6.71 -0.42 -12.85
C THR A 104 -6.40 0.85 -12.05
N GLY A 105 -6.61 2.02 -12.64
CA GLY A 105 -6.29 3.31 -12.02
C GLY A 105 -4.79 3.44 -11.76
N PRO A 106 -4.35 3.89 -10.57
CA PRO A 106 -2.93 4.05 -10.27
C PRO A 106 -2.17 2.71 -10.26
N TYR A 107 -2.87 1.58 -10.05
CA TYR A 107 -2.30 0.24 -10.12
C TYR A 107 -1.96 -0.23 -11.54
N ALA A 108 -2.46 0.45 -12.58
CA ALA A 108 -2.02 0.22 -13.96
C ALA A 108 -0.60 0.72 -14.24
N HIS A 109 -0.10 1.68 -13.46
CA HIS A 109 1.20 2.33 -13.67
C HIS A 109 2.27 1.87 -12.69
N THR A 110 1.89 1.49 -11.48
CA THR A 110 2.78 0.92 -10.45
C THR A 110 2.04 -0.07 -9.59
N ARG A 111 2.70 -1.15 -9.19
CA ARG A 111 2.09 -2.16 -8.32
C ARG A 111 1.86 -1.66 -6.90
N ASN A 112 2.60 -0.63 -6.48
CA ASN A 112 2.60 -0.14 -5.11
C ASN A 112 2.37 1.38 -5.00
N PRO A 113 1.25 1.92 -5.53
CA PRO A 113 1.02 3.36 -5.57
C PRO A 113 0.87 4.00 -4.17
N LEU A 114 0.34 3.27 -3.19
CA LEU A 114 0.23 3.74 -1.80
C LEU A 114 1.62 3.98 -1.18
N TYR A 115 2.58 3.08 -1.43
CA TYR A 115 3.94 3.21 -0.93
C TYR A 115 4.70 4.31 -1.65
N LEU A 116 4.54 4.42 -2.98
CA LEU A 116 5.11 5.52 -3.76
C LEU A 116 4.62 6.89 -3.27
N GLY A 117 3.31 7.03 -3.03
CA GLY A 117 2.75 8.26 -2.45
C GLY A 117 3.34 8.58 -1.07
N SER A 118 3.58 7.57 -0.22
CA SER A 118 4.26 7.77 1.07
C SER A 118 5.70 8.24 0.91
N MET A 119 6.43 7.71 -0.09
CA MET A 119 7.80 8.15 -0.39
C MET A 119 7.84 9.60 -0.84
N LEU A 120 6.91 10.00 -1.71
CA LEU A 120 6.80 11.38 -2.18
C LEU A 120 6.52 12.35 -1.02
N ILE A 121 5.61 11.99 -0.12
CA ILE A 121 5.30 12.79 1.06
C ILE A 121 6.55 12.92 1.96
N ALA A 122 7.22 11.81 2.25
CA ALA A 122 8.43 11.79 3.08
C ALA A 122 9.57 12.63 2.46
N ALA A 123 9.81 12.46 1.15
CA ALA A 123 10.79 13.25 0.41
C ALA A 123 10.46 14.76 0.41
N GLY A 124 9.17 15.10 0.27
CA GLY A 124 8.71 16.48 0.35
C GLY A 124 9.02 17.10 1.72
N PHE A 125 8.75 16.40 2.83
CA PHE A 125 9.07 16.91 4.16
C PHE A 125 10.58 16.99 4.43
N ALA A 126 11.38 16.06 3.93
CA ALA A 126 12.83 16.16 3.98
C ALA A 126 13.34 17.39 3.24
N LEU A 127 12.74 17.69 2.07
CA LEU A 127 13.04 18.89 1.29
C LEU A 127 12.61 20.17 2.02
N ALA A 128 11.42 20.20 2.65
CA ALA A 128 10.95 21.34 3.41
C ALA A 128 11.91 21.76 4.53
N LEU A 129 12.58 20.78 5.16
CA LEU A 129 13.56 20.99 6.22
C LEU A 129 14.97 21.25 5.69
N LEU A 130 15.26 20.96 4.41
CA LEU A 130 16.61 20.95 3.83
C LEU A 130 17.60 20.16 4.70
N SER A 131 17.15 19.06 5.29
CA SER A 131 17.91 18.27 6.25
C SER A 131 18.26 16.90 5.70
N TRP A 132 19.54 16.69 5.38
CA TRP A 132 20.03 15.38 4.95
C TRP A 132 19.93 14.29 6.04
N PRO A 133 20.10 14.59 7.37
CA PRO A 133 19.88 13.57 8.39
C PRO A 133 18.44 13.08 8.43
N VAL A 134 17.47 13.98 8.30
CA VAL A 134 16.04 13.62 8.20
C VAL A 134 15.81 12.76 6.96
N ALA A 135 16.34 13.17 5.81
CA ALA A 135 16.22 12.38 4.58
C ALA A 135 16.80 10.98 4.72
N LEU A 136 17.97 10.85 5.35
CA LEU A 136 18.62 9.56 5.60
C LEU A 136 17.80 8.66 6.52
N VAL A 137 17.30 9.19 7.65
CA VAL A 137 16.46 8.42 8.59
C VAL A 137 15.18 7.96 7.93
N LEU A 138 14.53 8.82 7.13
CA LEU A 138 13.34 8.45 6.37
C LEU A 138 13.64 7.39 5.31
N ALA A 139 14.76 7.50 4.57
CA ALA A 139 15.16 6.52 3.56
C ALA A 139 15.47 5.15 4.18
N ILE A 140 16.23 5.11 5.28
CA ILE A 140 16.53 3.87 6.01
C ILE A 140 15.23 3.27 6.56
N GLY A 141 14.40 4.08 7.23
CA GLY A 141 13.11 3.63 7.76
C GLY A 141 12.19 3.09 6.68
N PHE A 142 12.19 3.73 5.51
CA PHE A 142 11.44 3.25 4.36
C PHE A 142 11.98 1.90 3.88
N GLY A 143 13.29 1.76 3.70
CA GLY A 143 13.93 0.50 3.29
C GLY A 143 13.64 -0.64 4.26
N VAL A 144 13.85 -0.41 5.55
CA VAL A 144 13.67 -1.43 6.60
C VAL A 144 12.22 -1.85 6.78
N ILE A 145 11.26 -0.91 6.67
CA ILE A 145 9.85 -1.22 6.91
C ILE A 145 9.12 -1.63 5.64
N TYR A 146 9.24 -0.85 4.55
CA TYR A 146 8.38 -1.04 3.38
C TYR A 146 8.90 -2.09 2.41
N VAL A 147 10.21 -2.24 2.23
CA VAL A 147 10.74 -3.26 1.30
C VAL A 147 10.30 -4.67 1.70
N PRO A 148 10.43 -5.10 2.97
CA PRO A 148 9.91 -6.41 3.38
C PRO A 148 8.39 -6.51 3.31
N VAL A 149 7.65 -5.45 3.65
CA VAL A 149 6.19 -5.46 3.58
C VAL A 149 5.71 -5.64 2.15
N ILE A 150 6.28 -4.90 1.19
CA ILE A 150 5.97 -5.04 -0.24
C ILE A 150 6.31 -6.45 -0.73
N ALA A 151 7.48 -7.00 -0.36
CA ALA A 151 7.88 -8.34 -0.76
C ALA A 151 6.91 -9.42 -0.26
N LEU A 152 6.39 -9.26 0.95
CA LEU A 152 5.41 -10.17 1.54
C LEU A 152 4.04 -10.05 0.88
N GLU A 153 3.58 -8.82 0.64
CA GLU A 153 2.33 -8.57 -0.05
C GLU A 153 2.36 -9.18 -1.46
N GLU A 154 3.47 -9.03 -2.19
CA GLU A 154 3.65 -9.68 -3.49
C GLU A 154 3.64 -11.22 -3.41
N ARG A 155 4.26 -11.82 -2.37
CA ARG A 155 4.21 -13.28 -2.16
C ARG A 155 2.78 -13.76 -1.90
N PHE A 156 2.05 -13.03 -1.06
CA PHE A 156 0.64 -13.34 -0.80
C PHE A 156 -0.20 -13.22 -2.08
N LEU A 157 -0.03 -12.15 -2.87
CA LEU A 157 -0.76 -11.94 -4.11
C LEU A 157 -0.46 -13.03 -5.16
N ARG A 158 0.80 -13.49 -5.26
CA ARG A 158 1.16 -14.62 -6.12
C ARG A 158 0.47 -15.93 -5.72
N ALA A 159 0.33 -16.16 -4.42
CA ALA A 159 -0.34 -17.36 -3.93
C ALA A 159 -1.88 -17.28 -4.05
N ALA A 160 -2.44 -16.08 -3.97
CA ALA A 160 -3.90 -15.86 -3.98
C ALA A 160 -4.48 -15.65 -5.39
N PHE A 161 -3.69 -15.12 -6.33
CA PHE A 161 -4.14 -14.72 -7.67
C PHE A 161 -3.20 -15.26 -8.74
N PRO A 162 -3.63 -16.25 -9.55
CA PRO A 162 -2.80 -16.81 -10.64
C PRO A 162 -2.38 -15.75 -11.67
N GLU A 163 -3.21 -14.73 -11.89
CA GLU A 163 -2.97 -13.67 -12.87
C GLU A 163 -1.88 -12.67 -12.41
N PHE A 164 -1.49 -12.71 -11.14
CA PHE A 164 -0.55 -11.75 -10.56
C PHE A 164 0.83 -11.79 -11.25
N GLU A 165 1.28 -12.95 -11.69
CA GLU A 165 2.57 -13.06 -12.39
C GLU A 165 2.55 -12.35 -13.74
N GLN A 166 1.45 -12.45 -14.50
CA GLN A 166 1.28 -11.72 -15.75
C GLN A 166 1.23 -10.20 -15.52
N TYR A 167 0.56 -9.78 -14.44
CA TYR A 167 0.55 -8.38 -14.01
C TYR A 167 1.95 -7.88 -13.65
N CYS A 168 2.76 -8.67 -12.94
CA CYS A 168 4.14 -8.32 -12.59
C CYS A 168 5.05 -8.08 -13.80
N ARG A 169 4.82 -8.77 -14.91
CA ARG A 169 5.61 -8.60 -16.14
C ARG A 169 5.31 -7.28 -16.85
N ARG A 170 4.13 -6.71 -16.65
CA ARG A 170 3.66 -5.49 -17.35
C ARG A 170 3.83 -4.24 -16.52
N VAL A 171 3.65 -4.33 -15.20
CA VAL A 171 3.61 -3.17 -14.31
C VAL A 171 4.81 -3.20 -13.37
N PRO A 172 5.60 -2.10 -13.29
CA PRO A 172 6.76 -2.02 -12.43
C PRO A 172 6.38 -1.99 -10.94
N ARG A 173 7.35 -2.35 -10.11
CA ARG A 173 7.12 -2.50 -8.66
C ARG A 173 6.81 -1.18 -7.96
N LEU A 174 7.56 -0.12 -8.28
CA LEU A 174 7.49 1.15 -7.55
C LEU A 174 7.52 2.38 -8.47
N ILE A 175 8.52 2.49 -9.35
CA ILE A 175 8.67 3.64 -10.25
C ILE A 175 7.63 3.49 -11.37
N PRO A 176 6.68 4.43 -11.51
CA PRO A 176 5.61 4.29 -12.51
C PRO A 176 6.17 4.37 -13.93
N TRP A 177 5.71 3.48 -14.79
CA TRP A 177 5.97 3.59 -16.20
C TRP A 177 4.87 4.42 -16.88
N LEU A 178 5.26 5.41 -17.67
CA LEU A 178 4.34 6.33 -18.35
C LEU A 178 3.70 5.72 -19.61
N SER A 179 4.11 4.52 -20.04
CA SER A 179 3.53 3.88 -21.21
C SER A 179 2.19 3.21 -20.88
N THR A 180 1.19 3.57 -21.65
CA THR A 180 -0.24 3.23 -21.48
C THR A 180 -0.61 1.79 -21.90
N GLU A 181 0.36 0.91 -22.20
CA GLU A 181 0.09 -0.45 -22.68
C GLU A 181 -0.35 -1.46 -21.59
N ALA A 182 -0.43 -1.02 -20.34
CA ALA A 182 -0.74 -1.89 -19.21
C ALA A 182 -2.23 -2.22 -19.03
N SER A 183 -3.12 -1.61 -19.81
CA SER A 183 -4.54 -1.96 -19.73
C SER A 183 -4.81 -3.24 -20.54
N PRO A 184 -5.25 -4.34 -19.90
CA PRO A 184 -5.67 -5.53 -20.64
C PRO A 184 -6.84 -5.13 -21.58
N LYS A 185 -6.64 -5.25 -22.89
CA LYS A 185 -7.73 -5.18 -23.84
C LYS A 185 -8.73 -6.29 -23.47
N GLY A 186 -9.84 -5.94 -22.84
CA GLY A 186 -10.88 -6.91 -22.46
C GLY A 186 -11.36 -6.89 -21.01
N GLN A 187 -10.64 -6.27 -20.07
CA GLN A 187 -11.25 -5.97 -18.77
C GLN A 187 -11.97 -4.64 -18.90
N SER A 188 -13.30 -4.73 -18.80
CA SER A 188 -14.24 -3.62 -18.90
C SER A 188 -13.70 -2.35 -18.26
N ALA A 189 -13.88 -1.22 -18.93
CA ALA A 189 -13.64 0.13 -18.42
C ALA A 189 -14.40 0.44 -17.10
N ASN A 190 -15.20 -0.47 -16.60
CA ASN A 190 -15.85 -0.48 -15.28
C ASN A 190 -14.89 -0.92 -14.13
N GLY A 191 -13.62 -1.21 -14.44
CA GLY A 191 -12.63 -1.58 -13.45
C GLY A 191 -12.22 -0.40 -12.57
N ALA A 192 -12.60 -0.46 -11.31
CA ALA A 192 -12.20 0.40 -10.19
C ALA A 192 -12.48 1.90 -10.41
N ALA A 193 -13.74 2.27 -10.58
CA ALA A 193 -14.17 3.64 -10.31
C ALA A 193 -13.73 4.02 -8.87
N PHE A 194 -13.19 5.20 -8.71
CA PHE A 194 -12.85 5.74 -7.40
C PHE A 194 -14.09 5.69 -6.49
N SER A 195 -13.94 5.09 -5.32
CA SER A 195 -14.99 5.02 -4.31
C SER A 195 -14.61 5.84 -3.09
N PHE A 196 -15.35 6.89 -2.82
CA PHE A 196 -15.18 7.71 -1.63
C PHE A 196 -15.38 6.91 -0.34
N ALA A 197 -16.27 5.91 -0.36
CA ALA A 197 -16.48 5.01 0.75
C ALA A 197 -15.23 4.17 1.08
N LEU A 198 -14.50 3.70 0.05
CA LEU A 198 -13.22 3.02 0.24
C LEU A 198 -12.14 3.95 0.78
N TYR A 199 -12.05 5.18 0.28
CA TYR A 199 -11.14 6.21 0.78
C TYR A 199 -11.36 6.45 2.29
N LEU A 200 -12.61 6.65 2.72
CA LEU A 200 -12.95 6.81 4.14
C LEU A 200 -12.68 5.55 4.95
N LYS A 201 -13.02 4.37 4.42
CA LYS A 201 -12.75 3.08 5.08
C LYS A 201 -11.26 2.86 5.33
N HIS A 202 -10.40 3.24 4.40
CA HIS A 202 -8.94 3.15 4.54
C HIS A 202 -8.32 4.28 5.38
N ARG A 203 -9.13 5.24 5.84
CA ARG A 203 -8.74 6.37 6.69
C ARG A 203 -7.60 7.22 6.10
N GLU A 204 -7.56 7.35 4.77
CA GLU A 204 -6.50 8.11 4.09
C GLU A 204 -6.56 9.62 4.36
N TYR A 205 -7.67 10.14 4.86
CA TYR A 205 -7.77 11.50 5.38
C TYR A 205 -6.75 11.77 6.52
N ASN A 206 -6.31 10.73 7.26
CA ASN A 206 -5.26 10.88 8.27
C ASN A 206 -3.92 11.29 7.66
N ALA A 207 -3.61 10.89 6.43
CA ALA A 207 -2.39 11.34 5.74
C ALA A 207 -2.48 12.84 5.40
N VAL A 208 -3.65 13.30 4.98
CA VAL A 208 -3.91 14.72 4.71
C VAL A 208 -3.81 15.55 6.00
N LEU A 209 -4.48 15.11 7.08
CA LEU A 209 -4.41 15.77 8.38
C LEU A 209 -2.98 15.80 8.93
N GLY A 210 -2.25 14.68 8.85
CA GLY A 210 -0.86 14.61 9.29
C GLY A 210 0.05 15.56 8.50
N ALA A 211 -0.12 15.62 7.18
CA ALA A 211 0.62 16.56 6.35
C ALA A 211 0.28 18.03 6.68
N ALA A 212 -1.00 18.35 6.85
CA ALA A 212 -1.43 19.68 7.24
C ALA A 212 -0.84 20.10 8.60
N LEU A 213 -0.90 19.22 9.61
CA LEU A 213 -0.31 19.47 10.93
C LEU A 213 1.20 19.70 10.85
N LEU A 214 1.92 18.92 10.03
CA LEU A 214 3.35 19.12 9.82
C LEU A 214 3.65 20.48 9.16
N TYR A 215 2.90 20.88 8.12
CA TYR A 215 3.07 22.21 7.52
C TYR A 215 2.73 23.34 8.50
N LEU A 216 1.68 23.21 9.27
CA LEU A 216 1.34 24.18 10.33
C LEU A 216 2.48 24.27 11.36
N SER A 217 3.08 23.15 11.74
CA SER A 217 4.23 23.16 12.67
C SER A 217 5.47 23.83 12.06
N LEU A 218 5.74 23.63 10.76
CA LEU A 218 6.84 24.31 10.06
C LEU A 218 6.65 25.84 10.06
N LEU A 219 5.43 26.30 9.92
CA LEU A 219 5.12 27.74 9.81
C LEU A 219 5.03 28.43 11.17
N PHE A 220 4.44 27.78 12.16
CA PHE A 220 4.03 28.43 13.40
C PHE A 220 4.80 28.01 14.65
N LEU A 221 5.37 26.80 14.71
CA LEU A 221 5.98 26.28 15.94
C LEU A 221 7.20 27.11 16.38
N ARG A 222 8.09 27.46 15.46
CA ARG A 222 9.29 28.24 15.78
C ARG A 222 9.02 29.68 16.19
N PRO A 223 8.20 30.47 15.49
CA PRO A 223 7.83 31.82 15.96
C PRO A 223 7.09 31.79 17.30
N ALA A 224 6.21 30.79 17.53
CA ALA A 224 5.52 30.64 18.80
C ALA A 224 6.48 30.33 19.97
N LEU A 225 7.45 29.43 19.77
CA LEU A 225 8.49 29.14 20.76
C LEU A 225 9.37 30.37 21.04
N GLY A 226 9.75 31.13 20.01
CA GLY A 226 10.51 32.36 20.16
C GLY A 226 9.76 33.41 20.96
N ALA A 227 8.47 33.60 20.69
CA ALA A 227 7.62 34.53 21.45
C ALA A 227 7.49 34.12 22.94
N LEU A 228 7.31 32.80 23.19
CA LEU A 228 7.20 32.27 24.55
C LEU A 228 8.48 32.51 25.36
N LEU A 229 9.66 32.21 24.76
CA LEU A 229 10.95 32.39 25.43
C LEU A 229 11.29 33.86 25.68
N ASN A 230 10.87 34.76 24.80
CA ASN A 230 11.05 36.23 25.00
C ASN A 230 10.10 36.80 26.03
N GLY A 231 8.89 36.22 26.18
CA GLY A 231 7.92 36.64 27.21
C GLY A 231 8.26 36.16 28.63
N MET A 232 9.22 35.22 28.77
CA MET A 232 9.70 34.69 30.06
C MET A 232 10.95 35.41 30.57
N ARG A 233 11.50 36.36 29.81
CA ARG A 233 12.62 37.26 30.21
C ARG A 233 12.12 38.61 30.62
#